data_e304d138c8f1e585ade28a27948954e8
#
_entry.id   e304d138c8f1e585ade28a27948954e8
#
_cell.length_a   1.000
_cell.length_b   1.000
_cell.length_c   1.000
_cell.angle_alpha   90.00
_cell.angle_beta   90.00
_cell.angle_gamma   90.00
#
_symmetry.space_group_name_H-M   'P 1'
#
loop_
_entity.id
_entity.type
_entity.pdbx_description
1 polymer ?
#
loop_
_entity_poly.entity_id
_entity_poly.type
_entity_poly.pdbx_seq_one_letter_code
_entity_poly.pdbx_strand_id
1 'polypeptide(L)'
;MKKQKYYNLNGISDNFFALYGENTAEQKNRYQNLFDTFKNTFNTDSGYIVSSPGRVEVCGNHVDHNGGKVISTAISLDSLAVFLPTDDNAVTIYSEGYGKIFVDLDKPCEKESSSKALVYGVAEGLKNLGYKVGGFIACMTSNVAGGAGISSSASFEVLVSEVFNFLYNESKIDCETKAIVSQYAENVYFLKPCGLLDQTAISFGGLNRLDFKTVGKITVDKIEDDLKDYSLVLINTGGSHENLTDEYASIPREMKQVASVMGVERLIEKTQEEFIKFLPTIKEKVTDRAVNRAVHFYQENERVDIAYSALKNKDYLSFIKAVNDSGISSAVKLQNCYVSGSDEQPIIKALSISSLFNKNGANRVHGGGFAGTILNVVKNDELEQFLSNIYTCYDKSNVYVLKVRACGAIVL
;
A
#
# COMPACT_ATOMS: atom_id res chain seq x y z
N MET A 1 -19.92 21.00 -1.50
CA MET A 1 -19.27 21.65 -0.33
C MET A 1 -18.53 22.87 -0.82
N LYS A 2 -18.51 23.99 -0.07
CA LYS A 2 -17.68 25.14 -0.44
C LYS A 2 -16.21 24.75 -0.25
N LYS A 3 -15.38 24.92 -1.29
CA LYS A 3 -13.93 24.74 -1.21
C LYS A 3 -13.37 25.72 -0.19
N GLN A 4 -12.83 25.23 0.93
CA GLN A 4 -12.30 26.09 1.99
C GLN A 4 -10.78 26.16 1.85
N LYS A 5 -10.24 27.35 1.60
CA LYS A 5 -8.81 27.60 1.69
C LYS A 5 -8.42 27.85 3.14
N TYR A 6 -7.31 27.27 3.54
CA TYR A 6 -6.74 27.48 4.85
C TYR A 6 -5.68 28.59 4.78
N TYR A 7 -5.77 29.56 5.70
CA TYR A 7 -4.76 30.59 5.93
C TYR A 7 -3.91 30.28 7.16
N ASN A 8 -4.37 29.32 7.96
CA ASN A 8 -3.70 28.80 9.14
C ASN A 8 -4.33 27.44 9.49
N LEU A 9 -3.79 26.73 10.48
CA LEU A 9 -4.27 25.41 10.88
C LEU A 9 -5.54 25.43 11.75
N ASN A 10 -6.13 26.59 12.03
CA ASN A 10 -7.37 26.69 12.81
C ASN A 10 -8.52 26.04 12.01
N GLY A 11 -9.11 24.99 12.54
CA GLY A 11 -10.17 24.20 11.90
C GLY A 11 -9.71 22.88 11.26
N ILE A 12 -8.40 22.68 11.00
CA ILE A 12 -7.89 21.38 10.54
C ILE A 12 -7.72 20.40 11.71
N SER A 13 -7.46 20.94 12.91
CA SER A 13 -7.17 20.14 14.11
C SER A 13 -8.29 19.17 14.50
N ASP A 14 -9.53 19.44 14.11
CA ASP A 14 -10.67 18.57 14.39
C ASP A 14 -10.61 17.23 13.63
N ASN A 15 -9.87 17.21 12.52
CA ASN A 15 -9.67 16.02 11.72
C ASN A 15 -8.46 15.16 12.18
N PHE A 16 -7.56 15.70 13.01
CA PHE A 16 -6.33 15.01 13.36
C PHE A 16 -6.57 13.71 14.13
N PHE A 17 -7.56 13.68 15.00
CA PHE A 17 -7.87 12.45 15.73
C PHE A 17 -8.32 11.32 14.78
N ALA A 18 -9.14 11.64 13.79
CA ALA A 18 -9.61 10.68 12.79
C ALA A 18 -8.48 10.17 11.87
N LEU A 19 -7.46 11.01 11.62
CA LEU A 19 -6.33 10.67 10.74
C LEU A 19 -5.20 9.96 11.49
N TYR A 20 -4.89 10.38 12.72
CA TYR A 20 -3.65 10.02 13.43
C TYR A 20 -3.87 9.46 14.83
N GLY A 21 -5.12 9.42 15.34
CA GLY A 21 -5.42 9.05 16.71
C GLY A 21 -4.90 10.10 17.70
N GLU A 22 -4.29 9.68 18.79
CA GLU A 22 -3.92 10.57 19.90
C GLU A 22 -2.68 11.45 19.65
N ASN A 23 -1.82 11.08 18.70
CA ASN A 23 -0.56 11.81 18.44
C ASN A 23 -0.77 13.08 17.59
N THR A 24 -1.52 14.05 18.14
CA THR A 24 -1.92 15.26 17.39
C THR A 24 -0.88 16.38 17.42
N ALA A 25 -0.04 16.46 18.46
CA ALA A 25 0.92 17.58 18.61
C ALA A 25 2.04 17.56 17.55
N GLU A 26 2.64 16.40 17.31
CA GLU A 26 3.65 16.22 16.29
C GLU A 26 3.10 16.51 14.88
N GLN A 27 1.88 16.04 14.61
CA GLN A 27 1.22 16.29 13.34
C GLN A 27 0.92 17.78 13.14
N LYS A 28 0.48 18.50 14.16
CA LYS A 28 0.28 19.96 14.07
C LYS A 28 1.55 20.68 13.62
N ASN A 29 2.69 20.32 14.20
CA ASN A 29 3.98 20.91 13.82
C ASN A 29 4.35 20.58 12.36
N ARG A 30 4.12 19.33 11.93
CA ARG A 30 4.37 18.90 10.55
C ARG A 30 3.52 19.68 9.54
N TYR A 31 2.24 19.86 9.83
CA TYR A 31 1.34 20.64 8.99
C TYR A 31 1.76 22.13 8.95
N GLN A 32 2.12 22.71 10.10
CA GLN A 32 2.57 24.10 10.16
C GLN A 32 3.84 24.31 9.34
N ASN A 33 4.84 23.45 9.52
CA ASN A 33 6.09 23.52 8.77
C ASN A 33 5.86 23.43 7.26
N LEU A 34 4.97 22.53 6.82
CA LEU A 34 4.65 22.39 5.41
C LEU A 34 3.93 23.63 4.86
N PHE A 35 3.01 24.20 5.63
CA PHE A 35 2.30 25.42 5.26
C PHE A 35 3.27 26.62 5.13
N ASP A 36 4.19 26.75 6.08
CA ASP A 36 5.21 27.82 6.06
C ASP A 36 6.18 27.62 4.88
N THR A 37 6.53 26.38 4.55
CA THR A 37 7.32 26.05 3.36
C THR A 37 6.58 26.46 2.09
N PHE A 38 5.30 26.13 1.98
CA PHE A 38 4.47 26.52 0.83
C PHE A 38 4.36 28.03 0.68
N LYS A 39 4.10 28.75 1.77
CA LYS A 39 4.06 30.21 1.83
C LYS A 39 5.35 30.83 1.33
N ASN A 40 6.49 30.36 1.82
CA ASN A 40 7.81 30.89 1.47
C ASN A 40 8.19 30.56 0.01
N THR A 41 7.79 29.37 -0.49
CA THR A 41 8.12 28.93 -1.85
C THR A 41 7.32 29.66 -2.91
N PHE A 42 6.02 29.91 -2.67
CA PHE A 42 5.11 30.45 -3.66
C PHE A 42 4.58 31.85 -3.32
N ASN A 43 5.06 32.46 -2.25
CA ASN A 43 4.65 33.78 -1.78
C ASN A 43 3.12 33.94 -1.67
N THR A 44 2.47 32.99 -0.99
CA THR A 44 1.02 32.93 -0.78
C THR A 44 0.67 32.52 0.64
N ASP A 45 -0.34 33.18 1.20
CA ASP A 45 -0.80 32.94 2.58
C ASP A 45 -1.93 31.90 2.68
N SER A 46 -2.34 31.30 1.57
CA SER A 46 -3.44 30.34 1.56
C SER A 46 -3.16 29.14 0.69
N GLY A 47 -3.75 27.99 1.02
CA GLY A 47 -3.70 26.76 0.24
C GLY A 47 -4.75 25.77 0.66
N TYR A 48 -4.98 24.76 -0.16
CA TYR A 48 -5.72 23.55 0.21
C TYR A 48 -4.73 22.53 0.73
N ILE A 49 -5.19 21.63 1.60
CA ILE A 49 -4.35 20.58 2.17
C ILE A 49 -4.94 19.23 1.78
N VAL A 50 -4.09 18.35 1.28
CA VAL A 50 -4.43 16.95 0.98
C VAL A 50 -3.54 16.02 1.77
N SER A 51 -4.14 14.94 2.29
CA SER A 51 -3.45 13.86 3.00
C SER A 51 -3.79 12.53 2.34
N SER A 52 -2.79 11.75 1.97
CA SER A 52 -2.92 10.41 1.37
C SER A 52 -2.16 9.38 2.21
N PRO A 53 -2.81 8.36 2.76
CA PRO A 53 -2.15 7.38 3.63
C PRO A 53 -1.18 6.48 2.89
N GLY A 54 -0.33 5.78 3.66
CA GLY A 54 0.24 4.51 3.25
C GLY A 54 -0.72 3.35 3.52
N ARG A 55 -0.29 2.11 3.23
CA ARG A 55 -1.09 0.91 3.47
C ARG A 55 -0.29 -0.23 4.09
N VAL A 56 -1.00 -1.12 4.75
CA VAL A 56 -0.49 -2.43 5.19
C VAL A 56 -1.34 -3.54 4.60
N GLU A 57 -0.68 -4.58 4.06
CA GLU A 57 -1.29 -5.84 3.70
C GLU A 57 -1.30 -6.75 4.93
N VAL A 58 -2.50 -7.10 5.41
CA VAL A 58 -2.68 -7.90 6.62
C VAL A 58 -2.67 -9.39 6.30
N CYS A 59 -3.33 -9.80 5.21
CA CYS A 59 -3.42 -11.19 4.73
C CYS A 59 -3.69 -11.17 3.23
N GLY A 60 -3.24 -12.19 2.47
CA GLY A 60 -3.45 -12.25 1.02
C GLY A 60 -2.21 -11.95 0.20
N ASN A 61 -1.04 -12.43 0.63
CA ASN A 61 0.24 -12.09 0.04
C ASN A 61 0.36 -12.57 -1.41
N HIS A 62 0.62 -11.65 -2.34
CA HIS A 62 0.86 -11.93 -3.77
C HIS A 62 -0.24 -12.71 -4.49
N VAL A 63 -1.51 -12.49 -4.15
CA VAL A 63 -2.63 -13.15 -4.84
C VAL A 63 -3.45 -12.20 -5.73
N ASP A 64 -3.34 -10.90 -5.55
CA ASP A 64 -4.10 -9.87 -6.26
C ASP A 64 -3.90 -9.90 -7.79
N HIS A 65 -2.66 -10.07 -8.25
CA HIS A 65 -2.33 -10.15 -9.68
C HIS A 65 -2.92 -11.41 -10.38
N ASN A 66 -3.36 -12.43 -9.62
CA ASN A 66 -4.09 -13.59 -10.13
C ASN A 66 -5.59 -13.55 -9.82
N GLY A 67 -6.10 -12.39 -9.40
CA GLY A 67 -7.51 -12.17 -9.10
C GLY A 67 -7.94 -12.66 -7.72
N GLY A 68 -6.98 -12.83 -6.80
CA GLY A 68 -7.25 -13.29 -5.43
C GLY A 68 -7.79 -12.21 -4.51
N LYS A 69 -7.97 -12.60 -3.25
CA LYS A 69 -8.51 -11.75 -2.18
C LYS A 69 -7.42 -11.32 -1.23
N VAL A 70 -7.54 -10.10 -0.69
CA VAL A 70 -6.58 -9.53 0.27
C VAL A 70 -7.32 -8.82 1.39
N ILE A 71 -6.83 -8.92 2.63
CA ILE A 71 -7.18 -7.99 3.70
C ILE A 71 -6.08 -6.95 3.80
N SER A 72 -6.44 -5.69 3.64
CA SER A 72 -5.53 -4.56 3.75
C SER A 72 -6.15 -3.39 4.50
N THR A 73 -5.30 -2.52 4.99
CA THR A 73 -5.72 -1.31 5.68
C THR A 73 -4.90 -0.10 5.29
N ALA A 74 -5.55 1.06 5.19
CA ALA A 74 -4.86 2.34 5.24
C ALA A 74 -4.31 2.60 6.66
N ILE A 75 -3.19 3.28 6.75
CA ILE A 75 -2.46 3.51 8.00
C ILE A 75 -2.31 4.98 8.35
N SER A 76 -1.97 5.25 9.61
CA SER A 76 -1.79 6.61 10.14
C SER A 76 -0.56 7.37 9.61
N LEU A 77 0.34 6.72 8.87
CA LEU A 77 1.42 7.40 8.13
C LEU A 77 0.90 7.86 6.77
N ASP A 78 1.26 9.07 6.35
CA ASP A 78 0.75 9.65 5.11
C ASP A 78 1.76 10.53 4.37
N SER A 79 1.45 10.77 3.10
CA SER A 79 1.97 11.85 2.29
C SER A 79 1.02 13.04 2.43
N LEU A 80 1.57 14.22 2.68
CA LEU A 80 0.85 15.46 2.93
C LEU A 80 1.29 16.53 1.93
N ALA A 81 0.33 17.26 1.33
CA ALA A 81 0.66 18.38 0.48
C ALA A 81 -0.24 19.61 0.75
N VAL A 82 0.35 20.78 0.65
CA VAL A 82 -0.37 22.06 0.50
C VAL A 82 -0.32 22.44 -0.97
N PHE A 83 -1.47 22.81 -1.57
CA PHE A 83 -1.56 23.04 -3.01
C PHE A 83 -2.53 24.15 -3.39
N LEU A 84 -2.33 24.74 -4.59
CA LEU A 84 -3.23 25.70 -5.23
C LEU A 84 -3.29 25.45 -6.75
N PRO A 85 -4.45 25.69 -7.41
CA PRO A 85 -4.52 25.67 -8.87
C PRO A 85 -3.71 26.79 -9.47
N THR A 86 -3.25 26.60 -10.71
CA THR A 86 -2.64 27.61 -11.55
C THR A 86 -3.47 27.81 -12.82
N ASP A 87 -3.26 28.92 -13.53
CA ASP A 87 -3.96 29.22 -14.79
C ASP A 87 -3.29 28.54 -16.00
N ASP A 88 -2.05 28.06 -15.83
CA ASP A 88 -1.34 27.28 -16.83
C ASP A 88 -1.68 25.78 -16.73
N ASN A 89 -1.25 25.01 -17.71
CA ASN A 89 -1.49 23.55 -17.73
C ASN A 89 -0.24 22.79 -17.26
N ALA A 90 0.40 23.27 -16.19
CA ALA A 90 1.62 22.69 -15.65
C ALA A 90 1.50 22.35 -14.15
N VAL A 91 2.08 21.22 -13.75
CA VAL A 91 2.17 20.80 -12.36
C VAL A 91 3.57 21.06 -11.84
N THR A 92 3.67 21.79 -10.73
CA THR A 92 4.92 22.00 -10.00
C THR A 92 4.77 21.54 -8.55
N ILE A 93 5.56 20.53 -8.15
CA ILE A 93 5.58 20.02 -6.78
C ILE A 93 6.99 20.14 -6.22
N TYR A 94 7.14 20.79 -5.07
CA TYR A 94 8.37 20.73 -4.28
C TYR A 94 8.20 19.65 -3.22
N SER A 95 8.91 18.54 -3.39
CA SER A 95 8.84 17.38 -2.49
C SER A 95 10.05 17.35 -1.59
N GLU A 96 9.81 17.34 -0.27
CA GLU A 96 10.87 17.25 0.72
C GLU A 96 11.72 16.00 0.49
N GLY A 97 13.04 16.15 0.41
CA GLY A 97 14.00 15.07 0.13
C GLY A 97 14.11 14.64 -1.36
N TYR A 98 13.18 15.05 -2.23
CA TYR A 98 13.16 14.66 -3.66
C TYR A 98 13.30 15.86 -4.62
N GLY A 99 13.22 17.08 -4.12
CA GLY A 99 13.39 18.30 -4.91
C GLY A 99 12.15 18.70 -5.71
N LYS A 100 12.38 19.39 -6.84
CA LYS A 100 11.31 19.93 -7.69
C LYS A 100 10.90 18.94 -8.78
N ILE A 101 9.60 18.65 -8.83
CA ILE A 101 8.93 17.89 -9.90
C ILE A 101 8.19 18.92 -10.76
N PHE A 102 8.45 18.94 -12.07
CA PHE A 102 7.77 19.79 -13.02
C PHE A 102 7.24 18.98 -14.19
N VAL A 103 5.94 19.13 -14.49
CA VAL A 103 5.24 18.42 -15.57
C VAL A 103 4.42 19.42 -16.37
N ASP A 104 4.72 19.56 -17.65
CA ASP A 104 3.90 20.27 -18.63
C ASP A 104 2.86 19.27 -19.18
N LEU A 105 1.58 19.45 -18.86
CA LEU A 105 0.51 18.53 -19.24
C LEU A 105 0.09 18.63 -20.72
N ASP A 106 0.61 19.63 -21.44
CA ASP A 106 0.39 19.82 -22.87
C ASP A 106 1.46 19.11 -23.72
N LYS A 107 2.56 18.64 -23.08
CA LYS A 107 3.66 17.97 -23.75
C LYS A 107 3.73 16.50 -23.38
N PRO A 108 4.10 15.61 -24.30
CA PRO A 108 4.34 14.21 -23.99
C PRO A 108 5.41 14.06 -22.90
N CYS A 109 5.20 13.12 -21.99
CA CYS A 109 6.17 12.76 -20.97
C CYS A 109 6.84 11.42 -21.36
N GLU A 110 8.15 11.34 -21.19
CA GLU A 110 8.88 10.10 -21.35
C GLU A 110 8.44 9.09 -20.27
N LYS A 111 8.40 7.81 -20.68
CA LYS A 111 8.13 6.70 -19.77
C LYS A 111 9.44 6.29 -19.09
N GLU A 112 9.54 6.60 -17.83
CA GLU A 112 10.75 6.39 -17.03
C GLU A 112 10.41 6.22 -15.55
N SER A 113 11.33 5.64 -14.78
CA SER A 113 11.16 5.50 -13.33
C SER A 113 11.41 6.84 -12.61
N SER A 114 10.45 7.78 -12.75
CA SER A 114 10.52 9.11 -12.13
C SER A 114 9.17 9.56 -11.57
N SER A 115 9.21 10.42 -10.54
CA SER A 115 8.00 11.05 -9.99
C SER A 115 7.26 11.90 -11.03
N LYS A 116 7.98 12.46 -12.03
CA LYS A 116 7.40 13.20 -13.16
C LYS A 116 6.50 12.28 -13.99
N ALA A 117 6.97 11.08 -14.31
CA ALA A 117 6.20 10.09 -15.07
C ALA A 117 4.95 9.63 -14.31
N LEU A 118 5.01 9.51 -12.98
CA LEU A 118 3.84 9.20 -12.16
C LEU A 118 2.78 10.31 -12.23
N VAL A 119 3.16 11.58 -12.06
CA VAL A 119 2.22 12.72 -12.15
C VAL A 119 1.56 12.76 -13.53
N TYR A 120 2.36 12.64 -14.60
CA TYR A 120 1.84 12.64 -15.97
C TYR A 120 0.93 11.43 -16.23
N GLY A 121 1.32 10.24 -15.76
CA GLY A 121 0.54 9.01 -15.90
C GLY A 121 -0.84 9.09 -15.23
N VAL A 122 -0.93 9.67 -14.04
CA VAL A 122 -2.20 9.93 -13.36
C VAL A 122 -3.07 10.90 -14.17
N ALA A 123 -2.48 12.01 -14.64
CA ALA A 123 -3.19 12.99 -15.46
C ALA A 123 -3.72 12.37 -16.76
N GLU A 124 -2.89 11.60 -17.46
CA GLU A 124 -3.27 10.92 -18.71
C GLU A 124 -4.33 9.85 -18.49
N GLY A 125 -4.20 9.05 -17.40
CA GLY A 125 -5.22 8.08 -17.02
C GLY A 125 -6.58 8.73 -16.76
N LEU A 126 -6.61 9.89 -16.09
CA LEU A 126 -7.83 10.66 -15.87
C LEU A 126 -8.40 11.22 -17.17
N LYS A 127 -7.57 11.82 -18.05
CA LYS A 127 -7.99 12.31 -19.36
C LYS A 127 -8.63 11.19 -20.21
N ASN A 128 -8.02 10.00 -20.24
CA ASN A 128 -8.52 8.84 -20.99
C ASN A 128 -9.91 8.37 -20.52
N LEU A 129 -10.26 8.64 -19.27
CA LEU A 129 -11.58 8.38 -18.70
C LEU A 129 -12.54 9.57 -18.80
N GLY A 130 -12.13 10.67 -19.47
CA GLY A 130 -12.97 11.85 -19.68
C GLY A 130 -12.99 12.85 -18.51
N TYR A 131 -12.13 12.69 -17.51
CA TYR A 131 -12.00 13.63 -16.41
C TYR A 131 -11.12 14.83 -16.78
N LYS A 132 -11.36 15.95 -16.10
CA LYS A 132 -10.59 17.18 -16.29
C LYS A 132 -9.32 17.15 -15.48
N VAL A 133 -8.24 17.67 -16.06
CA VAL A 133 -6.96 17.93 -15.38
C VAL A 133 -6.50 19.35 -15.71
N GLY A 134 -5.61 19.92 -14.91
CA GLY A 134 -5.08 21.26 -15.13
C GLY A 134 -3.88 21.51 -14.21
N GLY A 135 -3.29 22.69 -14.27
CA GLY A 135 -2.10 23.04 -13.54
C GLY A 135 -2.34 23.24 -12.04
N PHE A 136 -1.33 22.92 -11.25
CA PHE A 136 -1.29 23.25 -9.83
C PHE A 136 0.14 23.37 -9.32
N ILE A 137 0.30 24.13 -8.24
CA ILE A 137 1.54 24.19 -7.45
C ILE A 137 1.33 23.50 -6.11
N ALA A 138 2.37 22.83 -5.61
CA ALA A 138 2.32 22.19 -4.30
C ALA A 138 3.69 22.14 -3.60
N CYS A 139 3.67 22.13 -2.26
CA CYS A 139 4.75 21.60 -1.43
C CYS A 139 4.25 20.35 -0.72
N MET A 140 5.10 19.32 -0.62
CA MET A 140 4.74 18.07 0.03
C MET A 140 5.84 17.53 0.95
N THR A 141 5.41 16.81 1.97
CA THR A 141 6.24 16.00 2.86
C THR A 141 5.60 14.62 3.03
N SER A 142 6.37 13.60 3.38
CA SER A 142 5.85 12.25 3.53
C SER A 142 6.49 11.52 4.70
N ASN A 143 5.64 10.89 5.53
CA ASN A 143 6.06 9.89 6.52
C ASN A 143 5.91 8.46 5.98
N VAL A 144 5.40 8.31 4.76
CA VAL A 144 5.39 7.03 4.03
C VAL A 144 6.76 6.80 3.45
N ALA A 145 7.67 6.24 4.26
CA ALA A 145 9.06 6.09 3.90
C ALA A 145 9.24 5.20 2.65
N GLY A 146 10.05 5.69 1.70
CA GLY A 146 10.48 4.89 0.56
C GLY A 146 11.29 3.67 1.03
N GLY A 147 11.03 2.50 0.47
CA GLY A 147 11.71 1.26 0.86
C GLY A 147 11.19 0.58 2.13
N ALA A 148 10.29 1.21 2.90
CA ALA A 148 9.66 0.59 4.07
C ALA A 148 8.49 -0.34 3.73
N GLY A 149 8.23 -0.62 2.46
CA GLY A 149 7.15 -1.51 2.03
C GLY A 149 5.72 -0.99 2.24
N ILE A 150 5.53 0.25 2.66
CA ILE A 150 4.23 0.87 2.97
C ILE A 150 3.64 1.70 1.82
N SER A 151 4.14 1.48 0.60
CA SER A 151 3.62 2.02 -0.67
C SER A 151 3.70 3.53 -0.84
N SER A 152 4.90 4.08 -0.75
CA SER A 152 5.13 5.51 -0.98
C SER A 152 4.74 5.98 -2.39
N SER A 153 5.00 5.19 -3.45
CA SER A 153 4.59 5.51 -4.81
C SER A 153 3.07 5.60 -4.93
N ALA A 154 2.33 4.59 -4.47
CA ALA A 154 0.87 4.58 -4.53
C ALA A 154 0.25 5.70 -3.68
N SER A 155 0.83 6.02 -2.50
CA SER A 155 0.41 7.17 -1.69
C SER A 155 0.55 8.48 -2.45
N PHE A 156 1.65 8.67 -3.18
CA PHE A 156 1.89 9.84 -4.01
C PHE A 156 0.94 9.91 -5.22
N GLU A 157 0.75 8.80 -5.93
CA GLU A 157 -0.15 8.72 -7.09
C GLU A 157 -1.59 9.06 -6.72
N VAL A 158 -2.10 8.45 -5.64
CA VAL A 158 -3.46 8.69 -5.16
C VAL A 158 -3.60 10.12 -4.60
N LEU A 159 -2.55 10.70 -3.98
CA LEU A 159 -2.52 12.11 -3.58
C LEU A 159 -2.71 13.01 -4.81
N VAL A 160 -1.95 12.81 -5.88
CA VAL A 160 -2.03 13.59 -7.12
C VAL A 160 -3.41 13.44 -7.76
N SER A 161 -3.95 12.21 -7.80
CA SER A 161 -5.30 11.94 -8.29
C SER A 161 -6.36 12.69 -7.49
N GLU A 162 -6.23 12.74 -6.15
CA GLU A 162 -7.17 13.48 -5.28
C GLU A 162 -7.06 15.00 -5.48
N VAL A 163 -5.87 15.54 -5.75
CA VAL A 163 -5.71 16.96 -6.11
C VAL A 163 -6.47 17.28 -7.40
N PHE A 164 -6.33 16.48 -8.47
CA PHE A 164 -7.09 16.67 -9.70
C PHE A 164 -8.59 16.50 -9.50
N ASN A 165 -9.00 15.53 -8.67
CA ASN A 165 -10.39 15.32 -8.30
C ASN A 165 -10.99 16.57 -7.64
N PHE A 166 -10.31 17.10 -6.66
CA PHE A 166 -10.76 18.28 -5.91
C PHE A 166 -10.80 19.54 -6.75
N LEU A 167 -9.72 19.83 -7.51
CA LEU A 167 -9.60 21.09 -8.25
C LEU A 167 -10.52 21.13 -9.47
N TYR A 168 -10.60 20.04 -10.23
CA TYR A 168 -11.14 20.05 -11.60
C TYR A 168 -12.39 19.18 -11.78
N ASN A 169 -12.71 18.29 -10.82
CA ASN A 169 -13.78 17.31 -10.96
C ASN A 169 -14.81 17.36 -9.80
N GLU A 170 -14.85 18.45 -9.05
CA GLU A 170 -15.84 18.67 -7.98
C GLU A 170 -15.85 17.56 -6.92
N SER A 171 -14.74 16.85 -6.72
CA SER A 171 -14.60 15.68 -5.86
C SER A 171 -15.53 14.51 -6.23
N LYS A 172 -15.83 14.34 -7.51
CA LYS A 172 -16.76 13.29 -8.04
C LYS A 172 -16.05 12.04 -8.55
N ILE A 173 -14.71 12.02 -8.63
CA ILE A 173 -13.97 10.81 -8.99
C ILE A 173 -14.01 9.87 -7.80
N ASP A 174 -14.55 8.67 -8.01
CA ASP A 174 -14.67 7.66 -6.97
C ASP A 174 -13.32 7.00 -6.62
N CYS A 175 -13.30 6.24 -5.52
CA CYS A 175 -12.10 5.60 -5.02
C CYS A 175 -11.56 4.52 -5.97
N GLU A 176 -12.44 3.80 -6.67
CA GLU A 176 -12.05 2.76 -7.64
C GLU A 176 -11.32 3.40 -8.83
N THR A 177 -11.88 4.46 -9.39
CA THR A 177 -11.25 5.21 -10.49
C THR A 177 -9.89 5.77 -10.08
N LYS A 178 -9.78 6.36 -8.88
CA LYS A 178 -8.50 6.86 -8.36
C LYS A 178 -7.44 5.74 -8.27
N ALA A 179 -7.84 4.57 -7.78
CA ALA A 179 -6.94 3.41 -7.70
C ALA A 179 -6.48 2.95 -9.08
N ILE A 180 -7.40 2.83 -10.04
CA ILE A 180 -7.11 2.38 -11.41
C ILE A 180 -6.16 3.32 -12.15
N VAL A 181 -6.39 4.64 -12.09
CA VAL A 181 -5.52 5.60 -12.78
C VAL A 181 -4.14 5.70 -12.12
N SER A 182 -4.06 5.50 -10.82
CA SER A 182 -2.80 5.45 -10.08
C SER A 182 -1.98 4.22 -10.47
N GLN A 183 -2.59 3.03 -10.52
CA GLN A 183 -1.93 1.82 -11.04
C GLN A 183 -1.52 1.97 -12.50
N TYR A 184 -2.36 2.59 -13.34
CA TYR A 184 -2.01 2.88 -14.73
C TYR A 184 -0.73 3.73 -14.82
N ALA A 185 -0.59 4.74 -13.98
CA ALA A 185 0.60 5.57 -13.94
C ALA A 185 1.85 4.75 -13.58
N GLU A 186 1.77 3.86 -12.57
CA GLU A 186 2.89 3.02 -12.15
C GLU A 186 3.26 1.99 -13.22
N ASN A 187 2.28 1.31 -13.82
CA ASN A 187 2.52 0.25 -14.80
C ASN A 187 2.96 0.78 -16.17
N VAL A 188 2.36 1.89 -16.65
CA VAL A 188 2.52 2.35 -18.05
C VAL A 188 3.58 3.44 -18.18
N TYR A 189 3.67 4.34 -17.21
CA TYR A 189 4.59 5.49 -17.25
C TYR A 189 5.83 5.29 -16.41
N PHE A 190 5.70 4.81 -15.19
CA PHE A 190 6.83 4.54 -14.30
C PHE A 190 7.54 3.20 -14.63
N LEU A 191 6.91 2.35 -15.46
CA LEU A 191 7.43 1.07 -15.95
C LEU A 191 7.69 0.03 -14.84
N LYS A 192 6.95 0.09 -13.75
CA LYS A 192 7.02 -0.88 -12.66
C LYS A 192 5.70 -1.66 -12.58
N PRO A 193 5.67 -2.92 -13.04
CA PRO A 193 4.48 -3.76 -12.95
C PRO A 193 4.06 -3.97 -11.49
N CYS A 194 2.84 -3.60 -11.15
CA CYS A 194 2.24 -3.81 -9.83
C CYS A 194 0.80 -4.30 -9.94
N GLY A 195 0.33 -4.96 -8.88
CA GLY A 195 -1.10 -5.25 -8.65
C GLY A 195 -1.89 -3.98 -8.30
N LEU A 196 -3.17 -4.13 -8.06
CA LEU A 196 -4.07 -3.01 -7.75
C LEU A 196 -4.30 -2.82 -6.25
N LEU A 197 -3.71 -3.67 -5.42
CA LEU A 197 -3.88 -3.69 -3.97
C LEU A 197 -3.55 -2.35 -3.30
N ASP A 198 -2.37 -1.81 -3.59
CA ASP A 198 -1.80 -0.65 -2.91
C ASP A 198 -2.66 0.59 -3.10
N GLN A 199 -2.93 0.91 -4.36
CA GLN A 199 -3.74 2.06 -4.74
C GLN A 199 -5.18 1.94 -4.23
N THR A 200 -5.73 0.71 -4.22
CA THR A 200 -7.08 0.45 -3.69
C THR A 200 -7.15 0.71 -2.19
N ALA A 201 -6.25 0.12 -1.41
CA ALA A 201 -6.23 0.30 0.03
C ALA A 201 -6.09 1.78 0.43
N ILE A 202 -5.24 2.53 -0.28
CA ILE A 202 -4.99 3.96 -0.06
C ILE A 202 -6.18 4.81 -0.48
N SER A 203 -6.86 4.46 -1.58
CA SER A 203 -8.01 5.23 -2.07
C SER A 203 -9.24 5.06 -1.19
N PHE A 204 -9.52 3.83 -0.73
CA PHE A 204 -10.72 3.52 0.05
C PHE A 204 -10.57 3.84 1.54
N GLY A 205 -9.35 3.68 2.10
CA GLY A 205 -9.15 3.82 3.54
C GLY A 205 -9.80 2.70 4.35
N GLY A 206 -9.58 2.69 5.66
CA GLY A 206 -10.13 1.68 6.56
C GLY A 206 -9.50 0.30 6.42
N LEU A 207 -10.03 -0.67 7.13
CA LEU A 207 -9.70 -2.08 7.02
C LEU A 207 -10.71 -2.75 6.08
N ASN A 208 -10.23 -3.40 5.01
CA ASN A 208 -11.09 -3.96 3.98
C ASN A 208 -10.63 -5.34 3.52
N ARG A 209 -11.58 -6.20 3.17
CA ARG A 209 -11.35 -7.32 2.27
C ARG A 209 -11.54 -6.83 0.84
N LEU A 210 -10.52 -6.97 0.03
CA LEU A 210 -10.51 -6.63 -1.39
C LEU A 210 -10.58 -7.92 -2.20
N ASP A 211 -11.47 -7.99 -3.21
CA ASP A 211 -11.57 -9.12 -4.13
C ASP A 211 -11.34 -8.63 -5.56
N PHE A 212 -10.29 -9.16 -6.20
CA PHE A 212 -9.82 -8.79 -7.54
C PHE A 212 -10.26 -9.79 -8.61
N LYS A 213 -11.23 -10.66 -8.32
CA LYS A 213 -11.70 -11.71 -9.24
C LYS A 213 -12.18 -11.15 -10.57
N THR A 214 -12.94 -10.06 -10.54
CA THR A 214 -13.52 -9.45 -11.76
C THR A 214 -12.52 -8.46 -12.35
N VAL A 215 -12.13 -8.66 -13.63
CA VAL A 215 -11.24 -7.72 -14.33
C VAL A 215 -11.92 -6.35 -14.46
N GLY A 216 -11.19 -5.30 -14.12
CA GLY A 216 -11.68 -3.92 -14.23
C GLY A 216 -12.70 -3.52 -13.15
N LYS A 217 -12.93 -4.37 -12.14
CA LYS A 217 -13.81 -4.05 -11.01
C LYS A 217 -13.24 -4.60 -9.71
N ILE A 218 -13.22 -3.78 -8.67
CA ILE A 218 -12.77 -4.16 -7.33
C ILE A 218 -14.00 -4.35 -6.45
N THR A 219 -14.13 -5.51 -5.80
CA THR A 219 -15.11 -5.66 -4.73
C THR A 219 -14.45 -5.31 -3.40
N VAL A 220 -15.01 -4.35 -2.69
CA VAL A 220 -14.49 -3.87 -1.41
C VAL A 220 -15.52 -4.16 -0.32
N ASP A 221 -15.17 -5.07 0.57
CA ASP A 221 -15.97 -5.39 1.76
C ASP A 221 -15.34 -4.73 2.98
N LYS A 222 -15.95 -3.64 3.44
CA LYS A 222 -15.48 -2.92 4.62
C LYS A 222 -15.61 -3.78 5.87
N ILE A 223 -14.58 -3.75 6.69
CA ILE A 223 -14.53 -4.39 8.00
C ILE A 223 -14.70 -3.30 9.06
N GLU A 224 -15.79 -3.38 9.82
CA GLU A 224 -16.11 -2.36 10.85
C GLU A 224 -15.18 -2.44 12.09
N ASP A 225 -14.38 -3.52 12.18
CA ASP A 225 -13.37 -3.66 13.22
C ASP A 225 -12.14 -2.82 12.86
N ASP A 226 -11.72 -1.94 13.74
CA ASP A 226 -10.55 -1.10 13.61
C ASP A 226 -9.28 -1.70 14.26
N LEU A 227 -9.35 -2.98 14.66
CA LEU A 227 -8.29 -3.67 15.40
C LEU A 227 -7.90 -2.91 16.69
N LYS A 228 -8.86 -2.30 17.37
CA LYS A 228 -8.63 -1.40 18.52
C LYS A 228 -7.82 -2.01 19.66
N ASP A 229 -7.88 -3.34 19.84
CA ASP A 229 -7.16 -4.08 20.87
C ASP A 229 -5.77 -4.54 20.41
N TYR A 230 -5.39 -4.22 19.17
CA TYR A 230 -4.13 -4.59 18.55
C TYR A 230 -3.47 -3.39 17.89
N SER A 231 -2.15 -3.40 17.86
CA SER A 231 -1.31 -2.49 17.07
C SER A 231 -0.66 -3.25 15.92
N LEU A 232 -0.55 -2.61 14.77
CA LEU A 232 0.21 -3.09 13.64
C LEU A 232 1.63 -2.53 13.77
N VAL A 233 2.63 -3.41 13.90
CA VAL A 233 4.02 -2.98 14.02
C VAL A 233 4.80 -3.50 12.83
N LEU A 234 5.33 -2.58 12.01
CA LEU A 234 6.25 -2.91 10.95
C LEU A 234 7.69 -2.78 11.43
N ILE A 235 8.52 -3.74 11.05
CA ILE A 235 9.96 -3.69 11.27
C ILE A 235 10.63 -3.71 9.89
N ASN A 236 11.32 -2.61 9.54
CA ASN A 236 12.20 -2.57 8.39
C ASN A 236 13.47 -3.35 8.74
N THR A 237 13.73 -4.40 8.00
CA THR A 237 14.82 -5.34 8.29
C THR A 237 16.19 -4.85 7.82
N GLY A 238 16.23 -3.72 7.09
CA GLY A 238 17.46 -3.14 6.53
C GLY A 238 17.99 -3.87 5.29
N GLY A 239 17.26 -4.86 4.77
CA GLY A 239 17.64 -5.55 3.53
C GLY A 239 17.50 -4.64 2.31
N SER A 240 18.49 -4.68 1.39
CA SER A 240 18.43 -3.95 0.12
C SER A 240 17.51 -4.64 -0.88
N HIS A 241 16.73 -3.85 -1.61
CA HIS A 241 15.94 -4.32 -2.75
C HIS A 241 16.74 -4.34 -4.07
N GLU A 242 18.01 -3.91 -4.04
CA GLU A 242 18.89 -3.92 -5.20
C GLU A 242 19.07 -5.36 -5.70
N ASN A 243 18.94 -5.55 -7.01
CA ASN A 243 19.07 -6.85 -7.68
C ASN A 243 17.99 -7.90 -7.37
N LEU A 244 16.87 -7.54 -6.72
CA LEU A 244 15.77 -8.47 -6.44
C LEU A 244 14.61 -8.39 -7.45
N THR A 245 14.72 -7.58 -8.49
CA THR A 245 13.66 -7.37 -9.50
C THR A 245 13.23 -8.68 -10.15
N ASP A 246 14.17 -9.57 -10.47
CA ASP A 246 13.89 -10.87 -11.09
C ASP A 246 13.15 -11.81 -10.13
N GLU A 247 13.47 -11.77 -8.84
CA GLU A 247 12.78 -12.58 -7.82
C GLU A 247 11.32 -12.11 -7.67
N TYR A 248 11.07 -10.80 -7.60
CA TYR A 248 9.71 -10.24 -7.59
C TYR A 248 8.93 -10.63 -8.85
N ALA A 249 9.51 -10.44 -10.03
CA ALA A 249 8.89 -10.77 -11.29
C ALA A 249 8.65 -12.29 -11.47
N SER A 250 9.41 -13.13 -10.76
CA SER A 250 9.26 -14.59 -10.82
C SER A 250 7.92 -15.05 -10.24
N ILE A 251 7.37 -14.36 -9.23
CA ILE A 251 6.13 -14.79 -8.57
C ILE A 251 4.93 -14.76 -9.54
N PRO A 252 4.54 -13.61 -10.13
CA PRO A 252 3.42 -13.60 -11.07
C PRO A 252 3.70 -14.45 -12.31
N ARG A 253 4.95 -14.47 -12.80
CA ARG A 253 5.35 -15.28 -13.96
C ARG A 253 5.11 -16.78 -13.73
N GLU A 254 5.52 -17.32 -12.58
CA GLU A 254 5.37 -18.75 -12.28
C GLU A 254 3.92 -19.13 -12.01
N MET A 255 3.14 -18.29 -11.32
CA MET A 255 1.70 -18.50 -11.18
C MET A 255 0.98 -18.49 -12.54
N LYS A 256 1.40 -17.60 -13.47
CA LYS A 256 0.86 -17.55 -14.83
C LYS A 256 1.23 -18.80 -15.65
N GLN A 257 2.41 -19.38 -15.46
CA GLN A 257 2.77 -20.65 -16.08
C GLN A 257 1.81 -21.77 -15.67
N VAL A 258 1.47 -21.86 -14.39
CA VAL A 258 0.49 -22.83 -13.89
C VAL A 258 -0.90 -22.56 -14.48
N ALA A 259 -1.37 -21.33 -14.47
CA ALA A 259 -2.64 -20.94 -15.07
C ALA A 259 -2.72 -21.33 -16.56
N SER A 260 -1.63 -21.09 -17.31
CA SER A 260 -1.54 -21.45 -18.74
C SER A 260 -1.64 -22.98 -18.98
N VAL A 261 -1.07 -23.81 -18.10
CA VAL A 261 -1.24 -25.29 -18.17
C VAL A 261 -2.70 -25.68 -17.95
N MET A 262 -3.45 -24.93 -17.14
CA MET A 262 -4.87 -25.14 -16.89
C MET A 262 -5.78 -24.51 -17.98
N GLY A 263 -5.20 -23.84 -18.98
CA GLY A 263 -5.93 -23.20 -20.09
C GLY A 263 -6.64 -21.91 -19.69
N VAL A 264 -6.13 -21.19 -18.68
CA VAL A 264 -6.67 -19.91 -18.20
C VAL A 264 -5.59 -18.84 -18.07
N GLU A 265 -5.98 -17.57 -17.95
CA GLU A 265 -5.04 -16.47 -17.79
C GLU A 265 -4.64 -16.25 -16.34
N ARG A 266 -5.59 -16.46 -15.40
CA ARG A 266 -5.39 -16.26 -13.96
C ARG A 266 -5.86 -17.47 -13.18
N LEU A 267 -5.19 -17.79 -12.09
CA LEU A 267 -5.50 -18.94 -11.23
C LEU A 267 -6.93 -18.91 -10.68
N ILE A 268 -7.49 -17.71 -10.41
CA ILE A 268 -8.85 -17.56 -9.87
C ILE A 268 -9.96 -18.08 -10.82
N GLU A 269 -9.67 -18.23 -12.10
CA GLU A 269 -10.63 -18.71 -13.11
C GLU A 269 -10.90 -20.23 -12.99
N LYS A 270 -10.10 -20.93 -12.19
CA LYS A 270 -10.28 -22.32 -11.82
C LYS A 270 -10.43 -22.48 -10.31
N THR A 271 -11.27 -23.43 -9.89
CA THR A 271 -11.39 -23.76 -8.47
C THR A 271 -10.19 -24.57 -7.98
N GLN A 272 -10.01 -24.67 -6.67
CA GLN A 272 -8.97 -25.50 -6.07
C GLN A 272 -9.15 -26.99 -6.43
N GLU A 273 -10.38 -27.49 -6.53
CA GLU A 273 -10.68 -28.87 -6.94
C GLU A 273 -10.28 -29.11 -8.40
N GLU A 274 -10.51 -28.14 -9.28
CA GLU A 274 -10.04 -28.22 -10.67
C GLU A 274 -8.50 -28.20 -10.73
N PHE A 275 -7.83 -27.31 -9.99
CA PHE A 275 -6.38 -27.26 -9.89
C PHE A 275 -5.81 -28.61 -9.44
N ILE A 276 -6.41 -29.25 -8.42
CA ILE A 276 -5.99 -30.58 -7.94
C ILE A 276 -6.08 -31.63 -9.07
N LYS A 277 -7.11 -31.59 -9.91
CA LYS A 277 -7.24 -32.48 -11.06
C LYS A 277 -6.14 -32.28 -12.12
N PHE A 278 -5.65 -31.05 -12.27
CA PHE A 278 -4.57 -30.70 -13.19
C PHE A 278 -3.16 -30.98 -12.64
N LEU A 279 -3.00 -31.24 -11.31
CA LEU A 279 -1.69 -31.42 -10.66
C LEU A 279 -0.77 -32.44 -11.39
N PRO A 280 -1.26 -33.62 -11.86
CA PRO A 280 -0.41 -34.55 -12.59
C PRO A 280 0.24 -33.93 -13.84
N THR A 281 -0.51 -33.11 -14.58
CA THR A 281 -0.03 -32.42 -15.77
C THR A 281 0.84 -31.20 -15.44
N ILE A 282 0.47 -30.46 -14.40
CA ILE A 282 1.18 -29.26 -13.98
C ILE A 282 2.61 -29.59 -13.55
N LYS A 283 2.80 -30.60 -12.69
CA LYS A 283 4.11 -31.02 -12.18
C LYS A 283 5.10 -31.49 -13.25
N GLU A 284 4.60 -31.89 -14.44
CA GLU A 284 5.43 -32.28 -15.57
C GLU A 284 5.88 -31.10 -16.44
N LYS A 285 5.17 -29.95 -16.34
CA LYS A 285 5.36 -28.81 -17.25
C LYS A 285 5.94 -27.57 -16.60
N VAL A 286 5.89 -27.46 -15.27
CA VAL A 286 6.40 -26.30 -14.52
C VAL A 286 7.31 -26.74 -13.39
N THR A 287 8.05 -25.79 -12.81
CA THR A 287 8.94 -26.05 -11.67
C THR A 287 8.17 -26.36 -10.39
N ASP A 288 8.79 -27.06 -9.43
CA ASP A 288 8.22 -27.32 -8.11
C ASP A 288 7.84 -26.01 -7.39
N ARG A 289 8.66 -24.95 -7.57
CA ARG A 289 8.39 -23.63 -7.03
C ARG A 289 7.10 -23.04 -7.59
N ALA A 290 6.86 -23.16 -8.88
CA ALA A 290 5.63 -22.71 -9.52
C ALA A 290 4.40 -23.46 -8.99
N VAL A 291 4.51 -24.77 -8.79
CA VAL A 291 3.46 -25.60 -8.14
C VAL A 291 3.18 -25.09 -6.73
N ASN A 292 4.22 -24.87 -5.91
CA ASN A 292 4.08 -24.40 -4.53
C ASN A 292 3.42 -23.01 -4.48
N ARG A 293 3.77 -22.11 -5.39
CA ARG A 293 3.16 -20.78 -5.51
C ARG A 293 1.68 -20.83 -5.88
N ALA A 294 1.28 -21.76 -6.75
CA ALA A 294 -0.13 -21.99 -7.06
C ALA A 294 -0.89 -22.58 -5.87
N VAL A 295 -0.31 -23.52 -5.13
CA VAL A 295 -0.88 -24.03 -3.86
C VAL A 295 -1.04 -22.91 -2.85
N HIS A 296 -0.03 -22.03 -2.71
CA HIS A 296 -0.15 -20.83 -1.88
C HIS A 296 -1.36 -20.00 -2.28
N PHE A 297 -1.52 -19.69 -3.58
CA PHE A 297 -2.62 -18.86 -4.11
C PHE A 297 -3.98 -19.39 -3.64
N TYR A 298 -4.32 -20.64 -3.86
CA TYR A 298 -5.63 -21.20 -3.48
C TYR A 298 -5.85 -21.17 -1.98
N GLN A 299 -4.86 -21.60 -1.21
CA GLN A 299 -4.98 -21.65 0.25
C GLN A 299 -4.94 -20.26 0.89
N GLU A 300 -4.28 -19.28 0.27
CA GLU A 300 -4.26 -17.90 0.75
C GLU A 300 -5.62 -17.22 0.56
N ASN A 301 -6.31 -17.49 -0.55
CA ASN A 301 -7.69 -17.02 -0.74
C ASN A 301 -8.64 -17.55 0.34
N GLU A 302 -8.51 -18.82 0.74
CA GLU A 302 -9.28 -19.41 1.82
C GLU A 302 -8.94 -18.75 3.17
N ARG A 303 -7.65 -18.54 3.47
CA ARG A 303 -7.21 -17.86 4.70
C ARG A 303 -7.75 -16.43 4.79
N VAL A 304 -7.79 -15.69 3.69
CA VAL A 304 -8.40 -14.35 3.66
C VAL A 304 -9.88 -14.42 4.05
N ASP A 305 -10.64 -15.38 3.55
CA ASP A 305 -12.06 -15.54 3.93
C ASP A 305 -12.22 -15.93 5.41
N ILE A 306 -11.34 -16.79 5.93
CA ILE A 306 -11.31 -17.13 7.36
C ILE A 306 -11.00 -15.90 8.21
N ALA A 307 -9.95 -15.15 7.87
CA ALA A 307 -9.56 -13.93 8.59
C ALA A 307 -10.66 -12.86 8.54
N TYR A 308 -11.30 -12.66 7.38
CA TYR A 308 -12.44 -11.75 7.23
C TYR A 308 -13.63 -12.16 8.12
N SER A 309 -14.00 -13.42 8.09
CA SER A 309 -15.10 -13.95 8.92
C SER A 309 -14.78 -13.83 10.40
N ALA A 310 -13.54 -14.11 10.80
CA ALA A 310 -13.07 -13.96 12.17
C ALA A 310 -13.16 -12.51 12.66
N LEU A 311 -12.71 -11.53 11.88
CA LEU A 311 -12.82 -10.11 12.22
C LEU A 311 -14.28 -9.67 12.34
N LYS A 312 -15.17 -10.09 11.43
CA LYS A 312 -16.60 -9.78 11.51
C LYS A 312 -17.26 -10.32 12.78
N ASN A 313 -16.81 -11.46 13.25
CA ASN A 313 -17.33 -12.12 14.46
C ASN A 313 -16.54 -11.77 15.73
N LYS A 314 -15.51 -10.88 15.64
CA LYS A 314 -14.58 -10.53 16.73
C LYS A 314 -13.86 -11.76 17.32
N ASP A 315 -13.64 -12.78 16.50
CA ASP A 315 -12.85 -13.97 16.84
C ASP A 315 -11.37 -13.71 16.53
N TYR A 316 -10.72 -12.95 17.42
CA TYR A 316 -9.34 -12.57 17.23
C TYR A 316 -8.37 -13.75 17.28
N LEU A 317 -8.71 -14.85 17.95
CA LEU A 317 -7.85 -16.05 17.96
C LEU A 317 -7.76 -16.67 16.56
N SER A 318 -8.90 -16.85 15.91
CA SER A 318 -8.94 -17.35 14.52
C SER A 318 -8.30 -16.37 13.54
N PHE A 319 -8.48 -15.05 13.74
CA PHE A 319 -7.82 -14.02 12.94
C PHE A 319 -6.29 -14.10 13.06
N ILE A 320 -5.74 -14.08 14.27
CA ILE A 320 -4.29 -14.19 14.54
C ILE A 320 -3.72 -15.47 13.95
N LYS A 321 -4.44 -16.58 14.11
CA LYS A 321 -4.03 -17.86 13.50
C LYS A 321 -3.97 -17.76 11.98
N ALA A 322 -4.97 -17.19 11.32
CA ALA A 322 -5.00 -17.06 9.86
C ALA A 322 -3.83 -16.16 9.36
N VAL A 323 -3.51 -15.07 10.05
CA VAL A 323 -2.38 -14.20 9.69
C VAL A 323 -1.04 -14.93 9.87
N ASN A 324 -0.84 -15.71 10.93
CA ASN A 324 0.35 -16.53 11.12
C ASN A 324 0.47 -17.62 10.04
N ASP A 325 -0.63 -18.33 9.74
CA ASP A 325 -0.66 -19.34 8.69
C ASP A 325 -0.36 -18.75 7.29
N SER A 326 -0.76 -17.49 7.04
CA SER A 326 -0.37 -16.71 5.86
C SER A 326 1.14 -16.48 5.82
N GLY A 327 1.74 -16.08 6.94
CA GLY A 327 3.19 -15.91 7.08
C GLY A 327 3.97 -17.18 6.80
N ILE A 328 3.53 -18.31 7.39
CA ILE A 328 4.13 -19.63 7.16
C ILE A 328 4.01 -20.02 5.68
N SER A 329 2.85 -19.80 5.07
CA SER A 329 2.63 -20.11 3.65
C SER A 329 3.50 -19.24 2.74
N SER A 330 3.70 -17.97 3.09
CA SER A 330 4.62 -17.07 2.38
C SER A 330 6.05 -17.57 2.43
N ALA A 331 6.53 -18.04 3.59
CA ALA A 331 7.88 -18.56 3.73
C ALA A 331 8.08 -19.90 3.01
N VAL A 332 7.13 -20.84 3.16
CA VAL A 332 7.32 -22.23 2.71
C VAL A 332 6.89 -22.44 1.27
N LYS A 333 5.75 -21.84 0.84
CA LYS A 333 5.13 -22.10 -0.47
C LYS A 333 5.38 -20.99 -1.47
N LEU A 334 5.10 -19.74 -1.10
CA LEU A 334 5.39 -18.58 -1.96
C LEU A 334 6.90 -18.36 -2.11
N GLN A 335 7.65 -18.62 -1.06
CA GLN A 335 9.11 -18.53 -1.00
C GLN A 335 9.62 -17.11 -1.26
N ASN A 336 8.96 -16.11 -0.65
CA ASN A 336 9.36 -14.71 -0.73
C ASN A 336 10.00 -14.17 0.56
N CYS A 337 10.37 -15.05 1.49
CA CYS A 337 11.06 -14.68 2.73
C CYS A 337 12.57 -14.90 2.68
N TYR A 338 13.09 -15.48 1.60
CA TYR A 338 14.48 -15.84 1.42
C TYR A 338 15.08 -15.17 0.19
N VAL A 339 16.33 -14.75 0.31
CA VAL A 339 17.15 -14.27 -0.82
C VAL A 339 18.00 -15.42 -1.32
N SER A 340 17.84 -15.78 -2.59
CA SER A 340 18.60 -16.89 -3.19
C SER A 340 20.09 -16.54 -3.28
N GLY A 341 20.94 -17.50 -2.88
CA GLY A 341 22.40 -17.34 -2.96
C GLY A 341 23.02 -16.37 -1.97
N SER A 342 22.30 -15.96 -0.93
CA SER A 342 22.80 -15.12 0.17
C SER A 342 22.75 -15.84 1.50
N ASP A 343 23.78 -15.67 2.32
CA ASP A 343 23.77 -16.12 3.71
C ASP A 343 23.00 -15.13 4.59
N GLU A 344 22.82 -13.89 4.14
CA GLU A 344 22.04 -12.88 4.84
C GLU A 344 20.55 -13.03 4.50
N GLN A 345 19.75 -13.34 5.51
CA GLN A 345 18.31 -13.57 5.39
C GLN A 345 17.55 -12.62 6.31
N PRO A 346 17.45 -11.33 5.97
CA PRO A 346 16.95 -10.29 6.88
C PRO A 346 15.49 -10.51 7.29
N ILE A 347 14.62 -10.95 6.37
CA ILE A 347 13.20 -11.23 6.66
C ILE A 347 13.07 -12.40 7.65
N ILE A 348 13.71 -13.53 7.38
CA ILE A 348 13.64 -14.72 8.24
C ILE A 348 14.23 -14.41 9.62
N LYS A 349 15.35 -13.69 9.69
CA LYS A 349 15.94 -13.26 10.96
C LYS A 349 14.95 -12.40 11.77
N ALA A 350 14.32 -11.43 11.11
CA ALA A 350 13.36 -10.56 11.77
C ALA A 350 12.09 -11.31 12.24
N LEU A 351 11.55 -12.22 11.42
CA LEU A 351 10.44 -13.08 11.81
C LEU A 351 10.80 -13.96 13.02
N SER A 352 11.96 -14.57 13.01
CA SER A 352 12.45 -15.43 14.11
C SER A 352 12.59 -14.65 15.40
N ILE A 353 13.21 -13.44 15.37
CA ILE A 353 13.37 -12.56 16.53
C ILE A 353 11.99 -12.12 17.04
N SER A 354 11.12 -11.62 16.16
CA SER A 354 9.77 -11.16 16.55
C SER A 354 8.94 -12.26 17.20
N SER A 355 9.04 -13.49 16.73
CA SER A 355 8.27 -14.63 17.26
C SER A 355 8.65 -14.98 18.71
N LEU A 356 9.84 -14.60 19.19
CA LEU A 356 10.24 -14.77 20.58
C LEU A 356 9.45 -13.85 21.52
N PHE A 357 9.02 -12.69 21.02
CA PHE A 357 8.44 -11.61 21.83
C PHE A 357 6.96 -11.36 21.57
N ASN A 358 6.39 -11.88 20.45
CA ASN A 358 4.99 -11.70 20.04
C ASN A 358 4.24 -13.04 20.05
N LYS A 359 4.11 -13.66 21.24
CA LYS A 359 3.55 -15.01 21.36
C LYS A 359 2.03 -15.09 21.21
N ASN A 360 1.31 -14.02 21.55
CA ASN A 360 -0.15 -13.92 21.49
C ASN A 360 -0.64 -13.16 20.26
N GLY A 361 0.28 -12.75 19.39
CA GLY A 361 0.00 -12.03 18.17
C GLY A 361 0.37 -12.80 16.91
N ALA A 362 0.51 -12.09 15.79
CA ALA A 362 0.90 -12.68 14.53
C ALA A 362 2.13 -11.97 13.94
N ASN A 363 2.94 -12.76 13.22
CA ASN A 363 4.13 -12.26 12.53
C ASN A 363 4.17 -12.81 11.11
N ARG A 364 4.39 -11.94 10.13
CA ARG A 364 4.52 -12.35 8.73
C ARG A 364 5.40 -11.39 7.93
N VAL A 365 5.87 -11.85 6.79
CA VAL A 365 6.45 -10.96 5.78
C VAL A 365 5.40 -9.95 5.32
N HIS A 366 5.81 -8.73 5.03
CA HIS A 366 4.94 -7.67 4.54
C HIS A 366 5.34 -7.23 3.12
N GLY A 367 4.32 -7.02 2.26
CA GLY A 367 4.52 -6.61 0.86
C GLY A 367 5.22 -7.67 0.01
N GLY A 368 6.14 -7.25 -0.85
CA GLY A 368 6.80 -8.12 -1.82
C GLY A 368 7.68 -9.23 -1.24
N GLY A 369 8.24 -9.04 -0.06
CA GLY A 369 9.16 -9.99 0.56
C GLY A 369 10.62 -9.83 0.06
N PHE A 370 11.38 -10.92 0.09
CA PHE A 370 12.81 -11.05 -0.19
C PHE A 370 13.70 -10.13 0.66
N ALA A 371 13.37 -8.85 0.73
CA ALA A 371 13.93 -7.82 1.59
C ALA A 371 12.81 -6.92 2.13
N GLY A 372 13.13 -5.85 2.84
CA GLY A 372 12.17 -4.85 3.30
C GLY A 372 11.60 -5.16 4.68
N THR A 373 10.29 -5.36 4.81
CA THR A 373 9.61 -5.30 6.10
C THR A 373 8.90 -6.59 6.49
N ILE A 374 8.72 -6.76 7.79
CA ILE A 374 7.79 -7.72 8.39
C ILE A 374 6.66 -6.99 9.10
N LEU A 375 5.48 -7.59 9.13
CA LEU A 375 4.33 -7.14 9.89
C LEU A 375 4.19 -7.98 11.16
N ASN A 376 3.98 -7.28 12.27
CA ASN A 376 3.57 -7.87 13.54
C ASN A 376 2.19 -7.32 13.93
N VAL A 377 1.26 -8.19 14.26
CA VAL A 377 0.00 -7.82 14.92
C VAL A 377 0.19 -8.09 16.41
N VAL A 378 0.26 -7.03 17.20
CA VAL A 378 0.65 -7.09 18.62
C VAL A 378 -0.51 -6.62 19.49
N LYS A 379 -0.83 -7.36 20.54
CA LYS A 379 -1.81 -6.94 21.54
C LYS A 379 -1.36 -5.63 22.21
N ASN A 380 -2.28 -4.70 22.41
CA ASN A 380 -1.95 -3.38 22.98
C ASN A 380 -1.40 -3.45 24.41
N ASP A 381 -1.86 -4.41 25.21
CA ASP A 381 -1.37 -4.66 26.56
C ASP A 381 0.06 -5.26 26.60
N GLU A 382 0.52 -5.81 25.49
CA GLU A 382 1.88 -6.37 25.32
C GLU A 382 2.82 -5.47 24.50
N LEU A 383 2.29 -4.37 23.94
CA LEU A 383 3.01 -3.54 22.96
C LEU A 383 4.30 -2.92 23.52
N GLU A 384 4.25 -2.32 24.72
CA GLU A 384 5.42 -1.69 25.32
C GLU A 384 6.56 -2.70 25.56
N GLN A 385 6.22 -3.88 26.09
CA GLN A 385 7.21 -4.94 26.31
C GLN A 385 7.76 -5.46 24.98
N PHE A 386 6.90 -5.66 23.97
CA PHE A 386 7.32 -6.06 22.62
C PHE A 386 8.30 -5.04 22.03
N LEU A 387 7.95 -3.75 22.04
CA LEU A 387 8.82 -2.69 21.51
C LEU A 387 10.14 -2.58 22.26
N SER A 388 10.11 -2.69 23.59
CA SER A 388 11.34 -2.67 24.42
C SER A 388 12.32 -3.76 23.99
N ASN A 389 11.81 -4.97 23.73
CA ASN A 389 12.63 -6.10 23.26
C ASN A 389 13.12 -5.90 21.82
N ILE A 390 12.25 -5.43 20.92
CA ILE A 390 12.60 -5.21 19.50
C ILE A 390 13.68 -4.12 19.37
N TYR A 391 13.62 -3.06 20.16
CA TYR A 391 14.64 -1.99 20.15
C TYR A 391 16.03 -2.44 20.61
N THR A 392 16.17 -3.62 21.21
CA THR A 392 17.50 -4.21 21.47
C THR A 392 18.14 -4.79 20.20
N CYS A 393 17.35 -5.05 19.16
CA CYS A 393 17.78 -5.70 17.93
C CYS A 393 17.67 -4.81 16.68
N TYR A 394 16.81 -3.80 16.72
CA TYR A 394 16.52 -2.88 15.61
C TYR A 394 16.49 -1.44 16.09
N ASP A 395 17.03 -0.53 15.29
CA ASP A 395 16.93 0.90 15.55
C ASP A 395 15.46 1.35 15.56
N LYS A 396 15.13 2.27 16.46
CA LYS A 396 13.77 2.82 16.58
C LYS A 396 13.24 3.42 15.27
N SER A 397 14.11 4.00 14.46
CA SER A 397 13.78 4.55 13.13
C SER A 397 13.33 3.50 12.11
N ASN A 398 13.61 2.22 12.38
CA ASN A 398 13.18 1.09 11.53
C ASN A 398 11.91 0.38 12.04
N VAL A 399 11.32 0.87 13.14
CA VAL A 399 10.14 0.25 13.76
C VAL A 399 8.98 1.25 13.74
N TYR A 400 7.89 0.89 13.06
CA TYR A 400 6.74 1.75 12.88
C TYR A 400 5.54 1.15 13.61
N VAL A 401 5.02 1.87 14.60
CA VAL A 401 3.74 1.53 15.25
C VAL A 401 2.62 2.23 14.50
N LEU A 402 1.73 1.45 13.93
CA LEU A 402 0.70 1.93 13.00
C LEU A 402 -0.69 1.71 13.57
N LYS A 403 -1.60 2.60 13.19
CA LYS A 403 -3.04 2.47 13.45
C LYS A 403 -3.81 2.41 12.14
N VAL A 404 -4.95 1.75 12.16
CA VAL A 404 -5.92 1.78 11.07
C VAL A 404 -6.40 3.22 10.89
N ARG A 405 -6.31 3.73 9.66
CA ARG A 405 -6.86 5.02 9.29
C ARG A 405 -8.17 4.83 8.53
N ALA A 406 -9.26 5.35 9.08
CA ALA A 406 -10.62 5.12 8.59
C ALA A 406 -10.90 5.66 7.18
N CYS A 407 -10.17 6.69 6.73
CA CYS A 407 -10.35 7.32 5.43
C CYS A 407 -9.12 7.18 4.53
N GLY A 408 -9.35 7.09 3.22
CA GLY A 408 -8.31 7.15 2.19
C GLY A 408 -7.75 8.55 2.00
N ALA A 409 -7.25 8.82 0.78
CA ALA A 409 -6.80 10.15 0.42
C ALA A 409 -7.96 11.16 0.47
N ILE A 410 -7.71 12.31 1.10
CA ILE A 410 -8.73 13.32 1.35
C ILE A 410 -8.14 14.74 1.33
N VAL A 411 -8.89 15.69 0.78
CA VAL A 411 -8.66 17.12 0.98
C VAL A 411 -9.39 17.56 2.24
N LEU A 412 -8.67 18.19 3.17
CA LEU A 412 -9.14 18.61 4.49
C LEU A 412 -9.89 19.93 4.45
#